data_11814eaa1111816c9a0addd3d7e49fd7
#
_entry.id   11814eaa1111816c9a0addd3d7e49fd7
#
_cell.length_a   1.000
_cell.length_b   1.000
_cell.length_c   1.000
_cell.angle_alpha   90.00
_cell.angle_beta   90.00
_cell.angle_gamma   90.00
#
_symmetry.space_group_name_H-M   'P 1'
#
loop_
_entity.id
_entity.type
_entity.pdbx_description
1 polymer ?
#
loop_
_entity_poly.entity_id
_entity_poly.type
_entity_poly.pdbx_seq_one_letter_code
_entity_poly.pdbx_strand_id
1 'polypeptide(L)'
;QGMVDSEDLPLNVSRELLQKSKVLSIISKRLVRKSLDMFKEIAKDEEKFKTFTSNFGRYIKVGVIEDQDNKEALLKLATFASTDSGDEGTTFDAYKERMKEGQKKIYYISGASKAAAASSPVLEGLKKKGYEVLVAVDQIDEIALQGVGTFEEFAVVDAAKESADDADELSEEEKATKEDAKKEFEKTTAFVKEALGNQVDRVEISTRLTSSPSALVQPQWGMSPQMQKFMKAQAAAAGGDEMGMMGGMSANLELNPTHPAVLKLKGLVASGDDEAKDFSIILYEVAAVSSGYEVTDPAGFASRIVKLMGGEAVKAKPTAAKADDKADDKADDKADDKADDKADDKADDKPITPEVMEEN
;
A
#
# COMPACT_ATOMS: atom_id res chain seq x y z
N GLN A 1 -1.29 27.60 -16.90
CA GLN A 1 -2.50 27.78 -17.72
C GLN A 1 -2.17 28.68 -18.92
N GLY A 2 -2.68 28.29 -20.11
CA GLY A 2 -2.51 29.05 -21.34
C GLY A 2 -3.84 29.11 -22.10
N MET A 3 -3.93 30.06 -23.02
CA MET A 3 -5.05 30.20 -23.94
C MET A 3 -4.57 29.88 -25.34
N VAL A 4 -5.33 29.08 -26.08
CA VAL A 4 -5.06 28.80 -27.50
C VAL A 4 -6.25 29.29 -28.29
N ASP A 5 -5.98 30.11 -29.27
CA ASP A 5 -6.96 30.63 -30.21
C ASP A 5 -6.61 30.21 -31.64
N SER A 6 -7.62 29.98 -32.46
CA SER A 6 -7.47 29.64 -33.89
C SER A 6 -8.71 30.09 -34.66
N GLU A 7 -8.51 30.71 -35.79
CA GLU A 7 -9.57 31.10 -36.71
C GLU A 7 -10.31 29.92 -37.32
N ASP A 8 -9.69 28.73 -37.33
CA ASP A 8 -10.26 27.46 -37.82
C ASP A 8 -11.16 26.75 -36.80
N LEU A 9 -11.31 27.26 -35.57
CA LEU A 9 -12.18 26.67 -34.57
C LEU A 9 -13.64 26.98 -34.90
N PRO A 10 -14.52 25.98 -35.00
CA PRO A 10 -15.92 26.20 -35.21
C PRO A 10 -16.53 26.99 -34.04
N LEU A 11 -17.10 28.12 -34.30
CA LEU A 11 -17.84 28.93 -33.33
C LEU A 11 -19.04 28.12 -32.84
N ASN A 12 -19.05 27.77 -31.57
CA ASN A 12 -20.18 27.11 -30.95
C ASN A 12 -21.15 28.22 -30.44
N VAL A 13 -22.37 28.23 -30.97
CA VAL A 13 -23.42 29.20 -30.63
C VAL A 13 -23.91 29.02 -29.19
N SER A 14 -23.78 27.83 -28.62
CA SER A 14 -24.04 27.56 -27.21
C SER A 14 -22.71 27.40 -26.46
N ARG A 15 -22.40 28.32 -25.57
CA ARG A 15 -21.14 28.46 -24.81
C ARG A 15 -20.73 27.29 -23.93
N GLU A 16 -21.45 26.16 -23.91
CA GLU A 16 -21.26 25.12 -22.90
C GLU A 16 -20.54 23.83 -23.34
N LEU A 17 -20.43 23.53 -24.62
CA LEU A 17 -19.76 22.28 -25.05
C LEU A 17 -19.01 22.50 -26.38
N LEU A 18 -17.70 22.59 -26.29
CA LEU A 18 -16.82 22.36 -27.44
C LEU A 18 -17.00 20.91 -27.92
N GLN A 19 -17.80 20.74 -28.98
CA GLN A 19 -17.95 19.41 -29.60
C GLN A 19 -16.57 18.88 -29.96
N LYS A 20 -16.34 17.57 -29.77
CA LYS A 20 -15.12 16.84 -30.15
C LYS A 20 -14.89 16.99 -31.66
N SER A 21 -14.30 18.11 -32.09
CA SER A 21 -13.94 18.29 -33.48
C SER A 21 -12.57 17.63 -33.73
N LYS A 22 -12.37 17.11 -34.94
CA LYS A 22 -11.06 16.59 -35.36
C LYS A 22 -9.94 17.62 -35.22
N VAL A 23 -10.26 18.90 -35.43
CA VAL A 23 -9.32 20.03 -35.30
C VAL A 23 -8.85 20.16 -33.84
N LEU A 24 -9.77 20.15 -32.87
CA LEU A 24 -9.43 20.21 -31.43
C LEU A 24 -8.56 19.03 -31.00
N SER A 25 -8.83 17.84 -31.52
CA SER A 25 -8.00 16.65 -31.24
C SER A 25 -6.58 16.81 -31.78
N ILE A 26 -6.41 17.39 -32.97
CA ILE A 26 -5.09 17.65 -33.55
C ILE A 26 -4.35 18.74 -32.77
N ILE A 27 -5.03 19.83 -32.39
CA ILE A 27 -4.47 20.91 -31.57
C ILE A 27 -4.01 20.34 -30.22
N SER A 28 -4.87 19.58 -29.52
CA SER A 28 -4.55 18.94 -28.24
C SER A 28 -3.30 18.06 -28.34
N LYS A 29 -3.23 17.16 -29.33
CA LYS A 29 -2.04 16.30 -29.53
C LYS A 29 -0.76 17.11 -29.80
N ARG A 30 -0.85 18.19 -30.55
CA ARG A 30 0.31 19.06 -30.81
C ARG A 30 0.74 19.82 -29.55
N LEU A 31 -0.20 20.31 -28.75
CA LEU A 31 0.09 20.99 -27.50
C LEU A 31 0.75 20.05 -26.48
N VAL A 32 0.21 18.84 -26.30
CA VAL A 32 0.81 17.82 -25.43
C VAL A 32 2.25 17.52 -25.87
N ARG A 33 2.46 17.24 -27.17
CA ARG A 33 3.81 16.99 -27.69
C ARG A 33 4.76 18.16 -27.43
N LYS A 34 4.32 19.41 -27.68
CA LYS A 34 5.14 20.60 -27.44
C LYS A 34 5.44 20.80 -25.97
N SER A 35 4.48 20.53 -25.08
CA SER A 35 4.69 20.58 -23.64
C SER A 35 5.73 19.53 -23.18
N LEU A 36 5.63 18.30 -23.67
CA LEU A 36 6.62 17.27 -23.39
C LEU A 36 8.02 17.62 -23.90
N ASP A 37 8.12 18.25 -25.08
CA ASP A 37 9.41 18.72 -25.60
C ASP A 37 10.00 19.82 -24.68
N MET A 38 9.17 20.75 -24.18
CA MET A 38 9.60 21.77 -23.23
C MET A 38 10.07 21.15 -21.90
N PHE A 39 9.37 20.14 -21.40
CA PHE A 39 9.77 19.43 -20.17
C PHE A 39 11.11 18.69 -20.34
N LYS A 40 11.32 18.07 -21.52
CA LYS A 40 12.60 17.46 -21.85
C LYS A 40 13.76 18.48 -21.92
N GLU A 41 13.49 19.70 -22.41
CA GLU A 41 14.50 20.77 -22.36
C GLU A 41 14.80 21.22 -20.93
N ILE A 42 13.79 21.31 -20.06
CA ILE A 42 13.99 21.60 -18.64
C ILE A 42 14.82 20.50 -17.97
N ALA A 43 14.57 19.22 -18.32
CA ALA A 43 15.28 18.08 -17.76
C ALA A 43 16.79 18.03 -18.08
N LYS A 44 17.26 18.80 -19.07
CA LYS A 44 18.70 18.94 -19.36
C LYS A 44 19.46 19.80 -18.36
N ASP A 45 18.76 20.62 -17.58
CA ASP A 45 19.31 21.52 -16.56
C ASP A 45 18.85 20.98 -15.19
N GLU A 46 19.79 20.44 -14.43
CA GLU A 46 19.54 19.77 -13.16
C GLU A 46 18.80 20.65 -12.15
N GLU A 47 19.22 21.92 -11.99
CA GLU A 47 18.58 22.86 -11.05
C GLU A 47 17.15 23.20 -11.45
N LYS A 48 16.92 23.42 -12.75
CA LYS A 48 15.57 23.66 -13.27
C LYS A 48 14.71 22.42 -13.16
N PHE A 49 15.27 21.25 -13.42
CA PHE A 49 14.54 20.00 -13.33
C PHE A 49 14.13 19.70 -11.89
N LYS A 50 15.02 19.92 -10.93
CA LYS A 50 14.72 19.81 -9.50
C LYS A 50 13.58 20.75 -9.09
N THR A 51 13.63 22.01 -9.52
CA THR A 51 12.56 22.96 -9.27
C THR A 51 11.25 22.54 -9.95
N PHE A 52 11.33 22.02 -11.16
CA PHE A 52 10.17 21.53 -11.90
C PHE A 52 9.55 20.31 -11.22
N THR A 53 10.32 19.31 -10.84
CA THR A 53 9.83 18.07 -10.21
C THR A 53 9.25 18.32 -8.82
N SER A 54 9.84 19.23 -8.03
CA SER A 54 9.29 19.61 -6.72
C SER A 54 7.91 20.28 -6.83
N ASN A 55 7.64 21.05 -7.89
CA ASN A 55 6.37 21.74 -8.07
C ASN A 55 5.34 20.95 -8.89
N PHE A 56 5.79 20.18 -9.88
CA PHE A 56 4.93 19.55 -10.89
C PHE A 56 5.07 18.03 -10.96
N GLY A 57 6.01 17.40 -10.24
CA GLY A 57 6.27 15.96 -10.29
C GLY A 57 5.03 15.11 -10.04
N ARG A 58 4.17 15.54 -9.09
CA ARG A 58 2.90 14.86 -8.83
C ARG A 58 1.98 14.85 -10.06
N TYR A 59 1.90 15.93 -10.81
CA TYR A 59 1.07 16.03 -12.02
C TYR A 59 1.64 15.18 -13.16
N ILE A 60 2.97 15.06 -13.26
CA ILE A 60 3.61 14.15 -14.22
C ILE A 60 3.22 12.70 -13.90
N LYS A 61 3.19 12.30 -12.62
CA LYS A 61 2.75 10.97 -12.18
C LYS A 61 1.27 10.71 -12.47
N VAL A 62 0.39 11.73 -12.29
CA VAL A 62 -1.00 11.65 -12.74
C VAL A 62 -1.06 11.40 -14.24
N GLY A 63 -0.25 12.11 -15.02
CA GLY A 63 -0.15 11.88 -16.46
C GLY A 63 0.28 10.46 -16.82
N VAL A 64 1.23 9.86 -16.08
CA VAL A 64 1.62 8.45 -16.25
C VAL A 64 0.44 7.50 -16.08
N ILE A 65 -0.48 7.81 -15.17
CA ILE A 65 -1.67 7.00 -14.88
C ILE A 65 -2.74 7.18 -15.97
N GLU A 66 -3.01 8.42 -16.38
CA GLU A 66 -4.16 8.78 -17.21
C GLU A 66 -3.86 8.79 -18.71
N ASP A 67 -2.65 9.19 -19.13
CA ASP A 67 -2.27 9.36 -20.54
C ASP A 67 -1.42 8.18 -21.05
N GLN A 68 -2.09 7.13 -21.47
CA GLN A 68 -1.43 5.92 -21.96
C GLN A 68 -0.66 6.16 -23.29
N ASP A 69 -1.10 7.12 -24.12
CA ASP A 69 -0.44 7.45 -25.40
C ASP A 69 0.96 8.07 -25.18
N ASN A 70 1.15 8.83 -24.10
CA ASN A 70 2.41 9.52 -23.79
C ASN A 70 3.12 8.96 -22.54
N LYS A 71 2.66 7.82 -22.02
CA LYS A 71 3.13 7.22 -20.76
C LYS A 71 4.65 7.06 -20.71
N GLU A 72 5.27 6.53 -21.74
CA GLU A 72 6.72 6.33 -21.79
C GLU A 72 7.50 7.67 -21.69
N ALA A 73 7.03 8.69 -22.42
CA ALA A 73 7.65 10.02 -22.37
C ALA A 73 7.48 10.68 -20.99
N LEU A 74 6.37 10.44 -20.30
CA LEU A 74 6.10 10.93 -18.96
C LEU A 74 6.92 10.17 -17.91
N LEU A 75 7.11 8.85 -18.05
CA LEU A 75 7.95 8.04 -17.18
C LEU A 75 9.41 8.51 -17.17
N LYS A 76 9.93 8.96 -18.31
CA LYS A 76 11.30 9.52 -18.41
C LYS A 76 11.45 10.85 -17.66
N LEU A 77 10.34 11.51 -17.33
CA LEU A 77 10.30 12.79 -16.58
C LEU A 77 9.84 12.61 -15.13
N ALA A 78 9.20 11.47 -14.81
CA ALA A 78 8.75 11.18 -13.46
C ALA A 78 9.93 10.79 -12.58
N THR A 79 9.98 11.36 -11.37
CA THR A 79 10.99 11.01 -10.36
C THR A 79 10.36 10.25 -9.20
N PHE A 80 11.06 9.21 -8.75
CA PHE A 80 10.66 8.38 -7.61
C PHE A 80 11.81 8.29 -6.62
N ALA A 81 11.51 8.23 -5.34
CA ALA A 81 12.52 7.89 -4.36
C ALA A 81 13.08 6.48 -4.66
N SER A 82 14.32 6.21 -4.27
CA SER A 82 14.91 4.87 -4.37
C SER A 82 15.81 4.58 -3.17
N THR A 83 16.23 3.33 -3.03
CA THR A 83 17.19 2.94 -1.97
C THR A 83 18.52 3.67 -2.09
N ASP A 84 18.93 4.02 -3.31
CA ASP A 84 20.23 4.60 -3.62
C ASP A 84 20.16 6.09 -4.00
N SER A 85 18.95 6.63 -4.27
CA SER A 85 18.78 8.05 -4.58
C SER A 85 18.88 8.93 -3.32
N GLY A 86 19.31 10.19 -3.51
CA GLY A 86 19.12 11.25 -2.52
C GLY A 86 17.66 11.65 -2.33
N ASP A 87 17.45 12.83 -1.74
CA ASP A 87 16.09 13.37 -1.49
C ASP A 87 15.37 13.77 -2.79
N GLU A 88 16.11 13.98 -3.87
CA GLU A 88 15.59 14.40 -5.18
C GLU A 88 14.93 13.26 -5.96
N GLY A 89 15.16 12.02 -5.53
CA GLY A 89 14.69 10.84 -6.23
C GLY A 89 15.50 10.51 -7.48
N THR A 90 14.98 9.61 -8.31
CA THR A 90 15.59 9.15 -9.56
C THR A 90 14.54 8.99 -10.65
N THR A 91 14.94 9.18 -11.90
CA THR A 91 14.12 8.83 -13.08
C THR A 91 14.35 7.36 -13.46
N PHE A 92 13.49 6.82 -14.31
CA PHE A 92 13.68 5.47 -14.84
C PHE A 92 14.96 5.33 -15.69
N ASP A 93 15.31 6.35 -16.48
CA ASP A 93 16.54 6.36 -17.27
C ASP A 93 17.78 6.31 -16.35
N ALA A 94 17.82 7.16 -15.31
CA ALA A 94 18.91 7.18 -14.34
C ALA A 94 19.00 5.89 -13.51
N TYR A 95 17.86 5.27 -13.17
CA TYR A 95 17.84 3.95 -12.54
C TYR A 95 18.46 2.90 -13.46
N LYS A 96 18.06 2.87 -14.74
CA LYS A 96 18.58 1.93 -15.75
C LYS A 96 20.10 2.02 -15.90
N GLU A 97 20.67 3.24 -15.89
CA GLU A 97 22.12 3.44 -15.96
C GLU A 97 22.89 2.80 -14.77
N ARG A 98 22.22 2.65 -13.62
CA ARG A 98 22.79 2.04 -12.40
C ARG A 98 22.47 0.57 -12.23
N MET A 99 21.64 -0.01 -13.10
CA MET A 99 21.28 -1.43 -13.04
C MET A 99 22.55 -2.31 -13.10
N LYS A 100 22.51 -3.39 -12.34
CA LYS A 100 23.61 -4.35 -12.31
C LYS A 100 23.57 -5.29 -13.51
N GLU A 101 24.73 -5.81 -13.88
CA GLU A 101 24.85 -6.83 -14.92
C GLU A 101 23.96 -8.05 -14.56
N GLY A 102 23.15 -8.50 -15.51
CA GLY A 102 22.22 -9.61 -15.31
C GLY A 102 20.86 -9.23 -14.66
N GLN A 103 20.69 -7.98 -14.23
CA GLN A 103 19.40 -7.51 -13.71
C GLN A 103 18.40 -7.40 -14.87
N LYS A 104 17.26 -8.09 -14.78
CA LYS A 104 16.23 -8.14 -15.83
C LYS A 104 14.97 -7.34 -15.50
N LYS A 105 14.84 -6.84 -14.27
CA LYS A 105 13.65 -6.16 -13.77
C LYS A 105 14.01 -4.86 -13.07
N ILE A 106 13.08 -3.93 -13.09
CA ILE A 106 13.05 -2.74 -12.26
C ILE A 106 12.17 -3.05 -11.05
N TYR A 107 12.73 -2.93 -9.86
CA TYR A 107 12.02 -3.25 -8.63
C TYR A 107 11.51 -1.98 -7.96
N TYR A 108 10.31 -2.06 -7.38
CA TYR A 108 9.78 -1.02 -6.50
C TYR A 108 9.15 -1.64 -5.25
N ILE A 109 8.99 -0.84 -4.22
CA ILE A 109 8.30 -1.20 -2.98
C ILE A 109 7.52 0.01 -2.45
N SER A 110 6.34 -0.24 -1.87
CA SER A 110 5.57 0.78 -1.17
C SER A 110 5.93 0.82 0.30
N GLY A 111 6.00 2.01 0.90
CA GLY A 111 6.30 2.15 2.32
C GLY A 111 5.94 3.52 2.88
N ALA A 112 5.69 3.59 4.20
CA ALA A 112 5.32 4.82 4.89
C ALA A 112 6.41 5.92 4.84
N SER A 113 7.64 5.52 4.59
CA SER A 113 8.78 6.41 4.33
C SER A 113 9.86 5.63 3.58
N LYS A 114 10.81 6.35 2.96
CA LYS A 114 11.97 5.75 2.33
C LYS A 114 12.74 4.82 3.29
N ALA A 115 12.95 5.25 4.54
CA ALA A 115 13.66 4.48 5.55
C ALA A 115 12.91 3.19 5.92
N ALA A 116 11.58 3.28 6.12
CA ALA A 116 10.74 2.13 6.43
C ALA A 116 10.73 1.11 5.28
N ALA A 117 10.54 1.58 4.04
CA ALA A 117 10.59 0.74 2.86
C ALA A 117 11.95 0.06 2.68
N ALA A 118 13.03 0.83 2.83
CA ALA A 118 14.39 0.31 2.73
C ALA A 118 14.72 -0.72 3.82
N SER A 119 14.07 -0.70 4.99
CA SER A 119 14.29 -1.70 6.05
C SER A 119 13.44 -2.97 5.90
N SER A 120 12.59 -3.04 4.88
CA SER A 120 11.71 -4.19 4.68
C SER A 120 12.48 -5.49 4.44
N PRO A 121 12.13 -6.59 5.13
CA PRO A 121 12.77 -7.89 4.98
C PRO A 121 12.68 -8.44 3.54
N VAL A 122 11.63 -8.12 2.81
CA VAL A 122 11.44 -8.61 1.44
C VAL A 122 12.51 -8.11 0.47
N LEU A 123 13.24 -7.05 0.84
CA LEU A 123 14.34 -6.50 0.04
C LEU A 123 15.72 -7.15 0.32
N GLU A 124 15.84 -8.02 1.31
CA GLU A 124 17.15 -8.58 1.70
C GLU A 124 17.86 -9.28 0.55
N GLY A 125 17.13 -10.07 -0.23
CA GLY A 125 17.68 -10.75 -1.41
C GLY A 125 18.15 -9.78 -2.49
N LEU A 126 17.36 -8.72 -2.77
CA LEU A 126 17.73 -7.69 -3.76
C LEU A 126 18.94 -6.88 -3.30
N LYS A 127 18.97 -6.51 -2.01
CA LYS A 127 20.13 -5.82 -1.41
C LYS A 127 21.41 -6.65 -1.48
N LYS A 128 21.32 -7.97 -1.23
CA LYS A 128 22.46 -8.88 -1.36
C LYS A 128 22.99 -8.91 -2.79
N LYS A 129 22.10 -8.80 -3.79
CA LYS A 129 22.47 -8.67 -5.21
C LYS A 129 22.98 -7.26 -5.56
N GLY A 130 22.86 -6.28 -4.66
CA GLY A 130 23.21 -4.87 -4.88
C GLY A 130 22.26 -4.15 -5.83
N TYR A 131 20.99 -4.61 -5.92
CA TYR A 131 19.98 -4.01 -6.78
C TYR A 131 19.35 -2.80 -6.10
N GLU A 132 19.24 -1.70 -6.84
CA GLU A 132 18.47 -0.53 -6.43
C GLU A 132 16.98 -0.84 -6.50
N VAL A 133 16.20 -0.28 -5.57
CA VAL A 133 14.74 -0.47 -5.52
C VAL A 133 14.08 0.91 -5.44
N LEU A 134 13.14 1.19 -6.34
CA LEU A 134 12.30 2.39 -6.27
C LEU A 134 11.38 2.32 -5.06
N VAL A 135 11.10 3.47 -4.45
CA VAL A 135 10.27 3.55 -3.25
C VAL A 135 9.05 4.43 -3.53
N ALA A 136 7.89 3.83 -3.44
CA ALA A 136 6.61 4.52 -3.46
C ALA A 136 6.25 4.99 -2.04
N VAL A 137 6.48 6.26 -1.75
CA VAL A 137 6.13 6.86 -0.45
C VAL A 137 4.71 7.40 -0.46
N ASP A 138 4.31 8.01 -1.57
CA ASP A 138 2.96 8.54 -1.78
C ASP A 138 2.09 7.52 -2.53
N GLN A 139 0.78 7.58 -2.30
CA GLN A 139 -0.17 6.72 -3.03
C GLN A 139 -0.11 6.91 -4.54
N ILE A 140 0.11 8.14 -5.01
CA ILE A 140 0.25 8.42 -6.43
C ILE A 140 1.45 7.69 -7.03
N ASP A 141 2.53 7.51 -6.26
CA ASP A 141 3.71 6.77 -6.67
C ASP A 141 3.41 5.28 -6.85
N GLU A 142 2.69 4.71 -5.86
CA GLU A 142 2.29 3.30 -5.92
C GLU A 142 1.38 3.02 -7.10
N ILE A 143 0.33 3.85 -7.31
CA ILE A 143 -0.60 3.69 -8.43
C ILE A 143 0.13 3.85 -9.77
N ALA A 144 1.02 4.85 -9.87
CA ALA A 144 1.81 5.08 -11.08
C ALA A 144 2.72 3.87 -11.39
N LEU A 145 3.51 3.40 -10.41
CA LEU A 145 4.44 2.28 -10.58
C LEU A 145 3.71 0.97 -10.87
N GLN A 146 2.61 0.69 -10.18
CA GLN A 146 1.77 -0.48 -10.43
C GLN A 146 1.19 -0.47 -11.85
N GLY A 147 0.85 0.70 -12.37
CA GLY A 147 0.33 0.87 -13.72
C GLY A 147 1.38 0.78 -14.82
N VAL A 148 2.69 0.77 -14.52
CA VAL A 148 3.74 0.79 -15.56
C VAL A 148 3.77 -0.51 -16.37
N GLY A 149 3.79 -1.64 -15.70
CA GLY A 149 3.95 -2.95 -16.33
C GLY A 149 5.37 -3.19 -16.84
N THR A 150 5.78 -2.45 -17.89
CA THR A 150 7.13 -2.51 -18.48
C THR A 150 7.65 -1.10 -18.78
N PHE A 151 8.94 -0.93 -18.67
CA PHE A 151 9.66 0.25 -19.14
C PHE A 151 10.75 -0.21 -20.09
N GLU A 152 10.63 0.17 -21.37
CA GLU A 152 11.42 -0.40 -22.48
C GLU A 152 11.34 -1.95 -22.44
N GLU A 153 12.49 -2.65 -22.29
CA GLU A 153 12.58 -4.10 -22.19
C GLU A 153 12.44 -4.67 -20.78
N PHE A 154 12.40 -3.83 -19.75
CA PHE A 154 12.42 -4.25 -18.34
C PHE A 154 11.00 -4.30 -17.76
N ALA A 155 10.65 -5.42 -17.12
CA ALA A 155 9.45 -5.51 -16.31
C ALA A 155 9.59 -4.68 -15.03
N VAL A 156 8.54 -3.93 -14.66
CA VAL A 156 8.48 -3.16 -13.41
C VAL A 156 7.67 -3.97 -12.40
N VAL A 157 8.32 -4.39 -11.30
CA VAL A 157 7.79 -5.40 -10.39
C VAL A 157 7.82 -4.91 -8.96
N ASP A 158 6.71 -5.14 -8.24
CA ASP A 158 6.62 -4.90 -6.80
C ASP A 158 7.41 -5.97 -6.04
N ALA A 159 8.46 -5.54 -5.33
CA ALA A 159 9.34 -6.40 -4.54
C ALA A 159 8.63 -7.11 -3.39
N ALA A 160 7.50 -6.58 -2.92
CA ALA A 160 6.69 -7.19 -1.85
C ALA A 160 5.76 -8.29 -2.35
N LYS A 161 5.69 -8.55 -3.66
CA LYS A 161 4.82 -9.59 -4.24
C LYS A 161 5.57 -10.90 -4.49
N GLU A 162 4.81 -11.98 -4.57
CA GLU A 162 5.31 -13.31 -4.92
C GLU A 162 6.06 -13.32 -6.26
N SER A 163 5.55 -12.58 -7.25
CA SER A 163 6.13 -12.51 -8.58
C SER A 163 7.51 -11.83 -8.65
N ALA A 164 7.94 -11.20 -7.54
CA ALA A 164 9.29 -10.63 -7.47
C ALA A 164 10.36 -11.72 -7.27
N ASP A 165 9.96 -12.88 -6.75
CA ASP A 165 10.86 -14.02 -6.53
C ASP A 165 10.97 -14.83 -7.85
N ASP A 166 12.03 -14.57 -8.59
CA ASP A 166 12.26 -15.27 -9.86
C ASP A 166 12.80 -16.67 -9.62
N ALA A 167 11.90 -17.64 -9.59
CA ALA A 167 12.28 -19.04 -9.62
C ALA A 167 13.14 -19.39 -10.86
N ASP A 168 12.99 -18.60 -11.94
CA ASP A 168 13.76 -18.79 -13.18
C ASP A 168 15.19 -18.23 -13.10
N GLU A 169 15.48 -17.33 -12.15
CA GLU A 169 16.81 -16.78 -11.93
C GLU A 169 17.65 -17.58 -10.90
N LEU A 170 17.03 -18.55 -10.23
CA LEU A 170 17.75 -19.44 -9.31
C LEU A 170 18.57 -20.45 -10.10
N SER A 171 19.81 -20.64 -9.66
CA SER A 171 20.63 -21.75 -10.16
C SER A 171 19.98 -23.11 -9.82
N GLU A 172 20.34 -24.17 -10.52
CA GLU A 172 19.85 -25.52 -10.23
C GLU A 172 20.18 -25.97 -8.81
N GLU A 173 21.32 -25.52 -8.26
CA GLU A 173 21.71 -25.78 -6.86
C GLU A 173 20.80 -25.03 -5.86
N GLU A 174 20.45 -23.79 -6.14
CA GLU A 174 19.53 -22.99 -5.31
C GLU A 174 18.10 -23.57 -5.36
N LYS A 175 17.66 -24.04 -6.53
CA LYS A 175 16.36 -24.74 -6.66
C LYS A 175 16.34 -26.02 -5.86
N ALA A 176 17.38 -26.84 -5.94
CA ALA A 176 17.50 -28.07 -5.17
C ALA A 176 17.49 -27.80 -3.66
N THR A 177 18.25 -26.79 -3.21
CA THR A 177 18.30 -26.37 -1.80
C THR A 177 16.93 -25.91 -1.32
N LYS A 178 16.19 -25.15 -2.16
CA LYS A 178 14.81 -24.71 -1.85
C LYS A 178 13.86 -25.89 -1.68
N GLU A 179 13.91 -26.86 -2.58
CA GLU A 179 13.04 -28.05 -2.53
C GLU A 179 13.36 -28.95 -1.31
N ASP A 180 14.63 -29.09 -0.95
CA ASP A 180 15.02 -29.84 0.24
C ASP A 180 14.58 -29.11 1.53
N ALA A 181 14.75 -27.79 1.59
CA ALA A 181 14.27 -26.99 2.70
C ALA A 181 12.73 -27.07 2.83
N LYS A 182 11.99 -27.04 1.71
CA LYS A 182 10.52 -27.20 1.75
C LYS A 182 10.11 -28.52 2.38
N LYS A 183 10.76 -29.64 1.97
CA LYS A 183 10.48 -30.97 2.54
C LYS A 183 10.83 -31.03 4.03
N GLU A 184 11.97 -30.47 4.40
CA GLU A 184 12.46 -30.46 5.78
C GLU A 184 11.55 -29.68 6.72
N PHE A 185 10.93 -28.60 6.25
CA PHE A 185 10.07 -27.72 7.05
C PHE A 185 8.57 -27.96 6.83
N GLU A 186 8.16 -28.93 6.05
CA GLU A 186 6.76 -29.20 5.70
C GLU A 186 5.84 -29.28 6.94
N LYS A 187 6.26 -30.03 7.98
CA LYS A 187 5.51 -30.11 9.23
C LYS A 187 5.43 -28.78 9.97
N THR A 188 6.50 -28.00 9.94
CA THR A 188 6.57 -26.69 10.60
C THR A 188 5.67 -25.68 9.89
N THR A 189 5.72 -25.60 8.57
CA THR A 189 4.87 -24.69 7.81
C THR A 189 3.38 -25.04 7.93
N ALA A 190 3.04 -26.32 7.91
CA ALA A 190 1.67 -26.78 8.14
C ALA A 190 1.16 -26.42 9.54
N PHE A 191 1.98 -26.63 10.59
CA PHE A 191 1.64 -26.26 11.96
C PHE A 191 1.43 -24.74 12.10
N VAL A 192 2.34 -23.94 11.54
CA VAL A 192 2.24 -22.45 11.58
C VAL A 192 0.96 -22.00 10.86
N LYS A 193 0.65 -22.58 9.70
CA LYS A 193 -0.60 -22.26 8.97
C LYS A 193 -1.83 -22.62 9.80
N GLU A 194 -1.86 -23.74 10.48
CA GLU A 194 -2.95 -24.13 11.37
C GLU A 194 -3.07 -23.16 12.57
N ALA A 195 -1.94 -22.79 13.19
CA ALA A 195 -1.90 -21.87 14.32
C ALA A 195 -2.38 -20.45 13.99
N LEU A 196 -2.09 -19.97 12.77
CA LEU A 196 -2.47 -18.63 12.29
C LEU A 196 -3.85 -18.61 11.60
N GLY A 197 -4.34 -19.74 11.12
CA GLY A 197 -5.65 -19.84 10.47
C GLY A 197 -5.79 -18.89 9.26
N ASN A 198 -6.77 -18.01 9.32
CA ASN A 198 -7.09 -17.08 8.24
C ASN A 198 -6.23 -15.79 8.22
N GLN A 199 -5.29 -15.63 9.15
CA GLN A 199 -4.42 -14.44 9.18
C GLN A 199 -3.43 -14.44 8.01
N VAL A 200 -3.09 -15.60 7.48
CA VAL A 200 -2.21 -15.77 6.32
C VAL A 200 -2.87 -16.69 5.30
N ASP A 201 -2.58 -16.49 4.01
CA ASP A 201 -3.04 -17.42 2.98
C ASP A 201 -2.20 -18.71 2.99
N ARG A 202 -0.89 -18.57 2.95
CA ARG A 202 0.08 -19.66 2.96
C ARG A 202 1.24 -19.39 3.88
N VAL A 203 1.94 -20.45 4.27
CA VAL A 203 3.24 -20.38 4.97
C VAL A 203 4.25 -21.14 4.13
N GLU A 204 5.31 -20.45 3.72
CA GLU A 204 6.32 -20.98 2.79
C GLU A 204 7.73 -20.73 3.30
N ILE A 205 8.68 -21.49 2.75
CA ILE A 205 10.12 -21.26 3.00
C ILE A 205 10.65 -20.22 2.03
N SER A 206 11.24 -19.18 2.61
CA SER A 206 11.79 -18.05 1.86
C SER A 206 13.10 -18.37 1.16
N THR A 207 13.27 -17.77 -0.03
CA THR A 207 14.54 -17.72 -0.75
C THR A 207 15.16 -16.32 -0.73
N ARG A 208 14.39 -15.32 -0.32
CA ARG A 208 14.83 -13.91 -0.30
C ARG A 208 15.35 -13.45 1.06
N LEU A 209 14.94 -14.10 2.15
CA LEU A 209 15.36 -13.72 3.50
C LEU A 209 16.79 -14.21 3.80
N THR A 210 17.60 -13.31 4.37
CA THR A 210 18.98 -13.61 4.75
C THR A 210 19.27 -13.37 6.23
N SER A 211 18.68 -12.34 6.83
CA SER A 211 18.88 -11.95 8.23
C SER A 211 17.60 -11.92 9.05
N SER A 212 16.47 -11.68 8.44
CA SER A 212 15.17 -11.68 9.12
C SER A 212 14.61 -13.09 9.28
N PRO A 213 13.88 -13.38 10.37
CA PRO A 213 13.29 -14.70 10.59
C PRO A 213 12.09 -14.97 9.69
N SER A 214 11.34 -13.92 9.36
CA SER A 214 10.08 -14.03 8.62
C SER A 214 9.74 -12.73 7.91
N ALA A 215 8.90 -12.80 6.88
CA ALA A 215 8.33 -11.65 6.18
C ALA A 215 6.92 -11.96 5.71
N LEU A 216 6.10 -10.91 5.53
CA LEU A 216 4.83 -11.02 4.83
C LEU A 216 5.01 -10.60 3.37
N VAL A 217 4.60 -11.49 2.48
CA VAL A 217 4.67 -11.32 1.02
C VAL A 217 3.26 -11.27 0.47
N GLN A 218 3.00 -10.32 -0.40
CA GLN A 218 1.68 -10.16 -0.99
C GLN A 218 1.46 -11.19 -2.11
N PRO A 219 0.24 -11.74 -2.24
CA PRO A 219 -0.12 -12.46 -3.44
C PRO A 219 -0.12 -11.52 -4.64
N GLN A 220 -0.08 -12.08 -5.86
CA GLN A 220 0.00 -11.32 -7.11
C GLN A 220 -0.97 -10.14 -7.19
N TRP A 221 -2.20 -10.33 -6.71
CA TRP A 221 -3.29 -9.33 -6.75
C TRP A 221 -3.54 -8.69 -5.39
N GLY A 222 -2.65 -8.88 -4.42
CA GLY A 222 -2.75 -8.28 -3.10
C GLY A 222 -2.50 -6.78 -3.12
N MET A 223 -3.09 -6.09 -2.14
CA MET A 223 -2.86 -4.66 -1.90
C MET A 223 -1.70 -4.45 -0.94
N SER A 224 -0.91 -3.41 -1.16
CA SER A 224 0.14 -3.02 -0.23
C SER A 224 -0.42 -2.67 1.15
N PRO A 225 0.38 -2.76 2.23
CA PRO A 225 -0.03 -2.30 3.56
C PRO A 225 -0.47 -0.83 3.57
N GLN A 226 0.15 0.02 2.77
CA GLN A 226 -0.21 1.43 2.60
C GLN A 226 -1.59 1.60 1.98
N MET A 227 -1.86 0.89 0.89
CA MET A 227 -3.15 0.94 0.21
C MET A 227 -4.26 0.38 1.10
N GLN A 228 -4.00 -0.69 1.86
CA GLN A 228 -4.94 -1.23 2.83
C GLN A 228 -5.30 -0.19 3.91
N LYS A 229 -4.30 0.50 4.48
CA LYS A 229 -4.53 1.58 5.46
C LYS A 229 -5.35 2.72 4.89
N PHE A 230 -5.08 3.12 3.66
CA PHE A 230 -5.84 4.17 2.99
C PHE A 230 -7.29 3.79 2.75
N MET A 231 -7.53 2.60 2.19
CA MET A 231 -8.89 2.10 1.95
C MET A 231 -9.68 1.98 3.26
N LYS A 232 -9.03 1.52 4.32
CA LYS A 232 -9.61 1.42 5.66
C LYS A 232 -9.98 2.80 6.22
N ALA A 233 -9.09 3.77 6.10
CA ALA A 233 -9.36 5.14 6.53
C ALA A 233 -10.50 5.79 5.71
N GLN A 234 -10.55 5.52 4.41
CA GLN A 234 -11.63 6.01 3.54
C GLN A 234 -12.98 5.37 3.88
N ALA A 235 -13.02 4.06 4.12
CA ALA A 235 -14.22 3.34 4.54
C ALA A 235 -14.75 3.86 5.88
N ALA A 236 -13.88 4.06 6.87
CA ALA A 236 -14.23 4.64 8.16
C ALA A 236 -14.80 6.07 8.02
N ALA A 237 -14.21 6.91 7.17
CA ALA A 237 -14.70 8.26 6.88
C ALA A 237 -16.07 8.28 6.18
N ALA A 238 -16.38 7.24 5.40
CA ALA A 238 -17.67 7.09 4.69
C ALA A 238 -18.76 6.46 5.58
N GLY A 239 -18.47 6.11 6.85
CA GLY A 239 -19.42 5.47 7.76
C GLY A 239 -19.77 4.01 7.38
N GLY A 240 -18.94 3.38 6.55
CA GLY A 240 -19.06 1.99 6.15
C GLY A 240 -18.53 1.03 7.23
N ASP A 241 -19.20 -0.13 7.34
CA ASP A 241 -18.76 -1.19 8.25
C ASP A 241 -17.44 -1.80 7.74
N GLU A 242 -16.39 -1.73 8.56
CA GLU A 242 -15.02 -2.18 8.21
C GLU A 242 -14.95 -3.65 7.78
N MET A 243 -15.90 -4.47 8.21
CA MET A 243 -15.85 -5.93 8.07
C MET A 243 -16.28 -6.46 6.69
N GLY A 244 -17.08 -5.71 5.93
CA GLY A 244 -17.66 -6.19 4.66
C GLY A 244 -16.76 -5.98 3.44
N MET A 245 -15.83 -5.04 3.47
CA MET A 245 -15.05 -4.61 2.30
C MET A 245 -13.60 -5.15 2.27
N MET A 246 -13.12 -5.73 3.36
CA MET A 246 -11.74 -6.19 3.51
C MET A 246 -11.58 -7.72 3.44
N GLY A 247 -12.37 -8.41 2.63
CA GLY A 247 -12.02 -9.74 2.13
C GLY A 247 -10.79 -9.70 1.22
N GLY A 248 -9.83 -8.83 1.53
CA GLY A 248 -8.55 -8.75 0.85
C GLY A 248 -7.79 -10.06 1.06
N MET A 249 -7.19 -10.59 -0.01
CA MET A 249 -6.38 -11.80 0.06
C MET A 249 -5.32 -11.63 1.16
N SER A 250 -5.32 -12.55 2.13
CA SER A 250 -4.32 -12.56 3.20
C SER A 250 -2.92 -12.69 2.61
N ALA A 251 -1.95 -12.03 3.22
CA ALA A 251 -0.56 -12.15 2.80
C ALA A 251 -0.03 -13.56 3.09
N ASN A 252 1.02 -13.96 2.38
CA ASN A 252 1.76 -15.19 2.64
C ASN A 252 2.86 -14.92 3.67
N LEU A 253 3.06 -15.85 4.59
CA LEU A 253 4.15 -15.79 5.54
C LEU A 253 5.34 -16.58 4.99
N GLU A 254 6.44 -15.90 4.72
CA GLU A 254 7.71 -16.54 4.40
C GLU A 254 8.57 -16.70 5.66
N LEU A 255 9.16 -17.90 5.84
CA LEU A 255 10.05 -18.23 6.94
C LEU A 255 11.47 -18.47 6.42
N ASN A 256 12.46 -17.90 7.10
CA ASN A 256 13.87 -18.11 6.79
C ASN A 256 14.38 -19.42 7.41
N PRO A 257 14.67 -20.47 6.61
CA PRO A 257 15.04 -21.79 7.14
C PRO A 257 16.38 -21.80 7.89
N THR A 258 17.22 -20.79 7.69
CA THR A 258 18.55 -20.71 8.33
C THR A 258 18.54 -19.86 9.59
N HIS A 259 17.45 -19.13 9.86
CA HIS A 259 17.39 -18.23 11.02
C HIS A 259 17.20 -19.01 12.33
N PRO A 260 17.95 -18.72 13.41
CA PRO A 260 17.88 -19.43 14.69
C PRO A 260 16.48 -19.50 15.29
N ALA A 261 15.66 -18.45 15.17
CA ALA A 261 14.28 -18.46 15.65
C ALA A 261 13.40 -19.48 14.90
N VAL A 262 13.57 -19.62 13.57
CA VAL A 262 12.81 -20.58 12.78
C VAL A 262 13.26 -22.02 13.06
N LEU A 263 14.57 -22.22 13.28
CA LEU A 263 15.09 -23.51 13.73
C LEU A 263 14.58 -23.89 15.12
N LYS A 264 14.48 -22.92 16.05
CA LYS A 264 13.87 -23.13 17.37
C LYS A 264 12.40 -23.54 17.22
N LEU A 265 11.62 -22.82 16.40
CA LEU A 265 10.23 -23.19 16.13
C LEU A 265 10.10 -24.60 15.60
N LYS A 266 10.95 -25.01 14.64
CA LYS A 266 10.98 -26.37 14.12
C LYS A 266 11.20 -27.40 15.24
N GLY A 267 12.10 -27.12 16.18
CA GLY A 267 12.32 -27.97 17.36
C GLY A 267 11.10 -28.07 18.27
N LEU A 268 10.44 -26.94 18.56
CA LEU A 268 9.22 -26.90 19.37
C LEU A 268 8.07 -27.68 18.72
N VAL A 269 7.87 -27.54 17.41
CA VAL A 269 6.87 -28.30 16.65
C VAL A 269 7.18 -29.81 16.67
N ALA A 270 8.44 -30.17 16.51
CA ALA A 270 8.85 -31.57 16.52
C ALA A 270 8.67 -32.24 17.91
N SER A 271 8.84 -31.48 18.99
CA SER A 271 8.62 -31.95 20.37
C SER A 271 7.14 -31.93 20.82
N GLY A 272 6.26 -31.26 20.05
CA GLY A 272 4.87 -31.05 20.43
C GLY A 272 4.72 -30.09 21.63
N ASP A 273 5.62 -29.12 21.74
CA ASP A 273 5.63 -28.13 22.82
C ASP A 273 4.52 -27.10 22.65
N ASP A 274 3.78 -26.82 23.72
CA ASP A 274 2.68 -25.84 23.73
C ASP A 274 3.15 -24.40 23.38
N GLU A 275 4.43 -24.08 23.59
CA GLU A 275 5.00 -22.79 23.22
C GLU A 275 5.09 -22.58 21.69
N ALA A 276 5.03 -23.65 20.90
CA ALA A 276 5.13 -23.57 19.43
C ALA A 276 4.07 -22.65 18.81
N LYS A 277 2.85 -22.65 19.39
CA LYS A 277 1.75 -21.80 18.93
C LYS A 277 2.02 -20.32 19.19
N ASP A 278 2.38 -19.95 20.42
CA ASP A 278 2.71 -18.57 20.79
C ASP A 278 3.90 -18.08 19.95
N PHE A 279 4.89 -18.94 19.74
CA PHE A 279 6.07 -18.62 18.95
C PHE A 279 5.74 -18.38 17.46
N SER A 280 4.82 -19.16 16.89
CA SER A 280 4.31 -18.97 15.53
C SER A 280 3.61 -17.63 15.37
N ILE A 281 2.77 -17.24 16.34
CA ILE A 281 2.07 -15.96 16.34
C ILE A 281 3.07 -14.80 16.43
N ILE A 282 4.09 -14.90 17.28
CA ILE A 282 5.13 -13.88 17.39
C ILE A 282 5.91 -13.70 16.08
N LEU A 283 6.29 -14.79 15.42
CA LEU A 283 6.97 -14.69 14.12
C LEU A 283 6.11 -14.00 13.06
N TYR A 284 4.81 -14.28 13.05
CA TYR A 284 3.86 -13.57 12.19
C TYR A 284 3.76 -12.08 12.54
N GLU A 285 3.62 -11.74 13.81
CA GLU A 285 3.50 -10.34 14.26
C GLU A 285 4.78 -9.54 13.98
N VAL A 286 5.94 -10.15 14.18
CA VAL A 286 7.25 -9.56 13.80
C VAL A 286 7.31 -9.33 12.30
N ALA A 287 6.89 -10.32 11.48
CA ALA A 287 6.80 -10.17 10.04
C ALA A 287 5.83 -9.05 9.64
N ALA A 288 4.67 -8.94 10.29
CA ALA A 288 3.68 -7.90 10.03
C ALA A 288 4.28 -6.50 10.27
N VAL A 289 4.87 -6.28 11.45
CA VAL A 289 5.48 -4.98 11.80
C VAL A 289 6.59 -4.61 10.82
N SER A 290 7.51 -5.54 10.54
CA SER A 290 8.66 -5.30 9.66
C SER A 290 8.29 -5.15 8.18
N SER A 291 7.17 -5.72 7.75
CA SER A 291 6.61 -5.56 6.40
C SER A 291 5.60 -4.39 6.27
N GLY A 292 5.40 -3.60 7.34
CA GLY A 292 4.56 -2.40 7.34
C GLY A 292 3.06 -2.63 7.55
N TYR A 293 2.66 -3.86 7.90
CA TYR A 293 1.28 -4.17 8.28
C TYR A 293 0.97 -3.75 9.73
N GLU A 294 -0.30 -3.57 10.03
CA GLU A 294 -0.75 -3.32 11.40
C GLU A 294 -0.91 -4.62 12.18
N VAL A 295 -0.48 -4.62 13.43
CA VAL A 295 -0.76 -5.71 14.35
C VAL A 295 -2.19 -5.57 14.84
N THR A 296 -3.02 -6.59 14.65
CA THR A 296 -4.44 -6.58 15.00
C THR A 296 -4.67 -6.50 16.52
N ASP A 297 -3.80 -7.15 17.30
CA ASP A 297 -3.83 -7.14 18.78
C ASP A 297 -2.48 -6.66 19.36
N PRO A 298 -2.22 -5.33 19.42
CA PRO A 298 -0.96 -4.81 19.95
C PRO A 298 -0.73 -5.14 21.44
N ALA A 299 -1.80 -5.27 22.24
CA ALA A 299 -1.69 -5.63 23.65
C ALA A 299 -1.28 -7.08 23.83
N GLY A 300 -1.87 -7.98 23.08
CA GLY A 300 -1.48 -9.39 23.05
C GLY A 300 -0.06 -9.59 22.53
N PHE A 301 0.34 -8.85 21.49
CA PHE A 301 1.72 -8.87 20.99
C PHE A 301 2.72 -8.45 22.09
N ALA A 302 2.48 -7.32 22.75
CA ALA A 302 3.33 -6.86 23.84
C ALA A 302 3.41 -7.90 24.96
N SER A 303 2.28 -8.52 25.33
CA SER A 303 2.22 -9.55 26.38
C SER A 303 3.06 -10.80 26.00
N ARG A 304 2.98 -11.25 24.73
CA ARG A 304 3.79 -12.38 24.23
C ARG A 304 5.27 -12.07 24.25
N ILE A 305 5.66 -10.86 23.87
CA ILE A 305 7.06 -10.42 23.94
C ILE A 305 7.57 -10.41 25.38
N VAL A 306 6.81 -9.84 26.32
CA VAL A 306 7.18 -9.83 27.76
C VAL A 306 7.32 -11.25 28.30
N LYS A 307 6.44 -12.17 27.93
CA LYS A 307 6.54 -13.61 28.28
C LYS A 307 7.84 -14.22 27.77
N LEU A 308 8.22 -13.94 26.51
CA LEU A 308 9.50 -14.40 25.94
C LEU A 308 10.73 -13.85 26.69
N MET A 309 10.63 -12.63 27.21
CA MET A 309 11.71 -12.01 28.01
C MET A 309 11.78 -12.55 29.45
N GLY A 310 10.97 -13.54 29.81
CA GLY A 310 10.93 -14.12 31.13
C GLY A 310 10.08 -13.34 32.15
N GLY A 311 9.26 -12.40 31.70
CA GLY A 311 8.30 -11.68 32.54
C GLY A 311 6.99 -12.45 32.71
N GLU A 312 6.22 -12.12 33.77
CA GLU A 312 4.85 -12.63 33.90
C GLU A 312 3.94 -11.91 32.88
N ALA A 313 3.07 -12.69 32.21
CA ALA A 313 2.11 -12.14 31.28
C ALA A 313 1.17 -11.14 31.98
N VAL A 314 1.17 -9.89 31.53
CA VAL A 314 0.18 -8.92 31.98
C VAL A 314 -1.18 -9.43 31.48
N LYS A 315 -2.07 -9.86 32.41
CA LYS A 315 -3.45 -10.21 32.07
C LYS A 315 -4.13 -8.95 31.54
N ALA A 316 -4.21 -8.81 30.23
CA ALA A 316 -5.00 -7.77 29.58
C ALA A 316 -6.45 -7.96 30.06
N LYS A 317 -7.01 -6.95 30.72
CA LYS A 317 -8.41 -6.92 31.09
C LYS A 317 -9.20 -6.85 29.78
N PRO A 318 -10.11 -7.77 29.48
CA PRO A 318 -10.87 -7.68 28.24
C PRO A 318 -11.63 -6.35 28.24
N THR A 319 -11.37 -5.52 27.25
CA THR A 319 -12.22 -4.37 26.92
C THR A 319 -13.55 -4.96 26.45
N ALA A 320 -14.55 -4.93 27.34
CA ALA A 320 -15.90 -5.34 27.03
C ALA A 320 -16.42 -4.52 25.85
N ALA A 321 -16.63 -5.19 24.71
CA ALA A 321 -17.51 -4.69 23.68
C ALA A 321 -18.87 -4.42 24.32
N LYS A 322 -19.38 -3.20 24.20
CA LYS A 322 -20.73 -2.85 24.64
C LYS A 322 -21.71 -3.73 23.88
N ALA A 323 -22.24 -4.73 24.57
CA ALA A 323 -23.43 -5.42 24.15
C ALA A 323 -24.62 -4.47 24.42
N ASP A 324 -25.39 -4.20 23.40
CA ASP A 324 -26.69 -3.55 23.49
C ASP A 324 -27.60 -4.41 24.35
N ASP A 325 -27.95 -3.89 25.52
CA ASP A 325 -28.94 -4.48 26.42
C ASP A 325 -30.31 -3.87 26.08
N LYS A 326 -31.14 -4.68 25.43
CA LYS A 326 -32.58 -4.42 25.33
C LYS A 326 -33.19 -4.68 26.69
N ALA A 327 -33.58 -3.61 27.36
CA ALA A 327 -34.39 -3.70 28.56
C ALA A 327 -35.87 -3.87 28.19
N ASP A 328 -36.42 -4.94 28.68
CA ASP A 328 -37.82 -5.26 28.74
C ASP A 328 -38.55 -4.39 29.80
N ASP A 329 -39.72 -3.94 29.39
CA ASP A 329 -40.72 -3.16 30.07
C ASP A 329 -41.36 -3.94 31.23
N LYS A 330 -41.46 -3.35 32.44
CA LYS A 330 -42.59 -3.58 33.33
C LYS A 330 -42.77 -2.46 34.34
N ALA A 331 -44.01 -1.96 34.31
CA ALA A 331 -44.64 -0.96 35.14
C ALA A 331 -44.64 -1.27 36.63
N ASP A 332 -44.65 -0.21 37.48
CA ASP A 332 -45.65 0.04 38.53
C ASP A 332 -45.47 1.45 39.14
N ASP A 333 -46.46 2.24 38.94
CA ASP A 333 -47.44 3.02 39.70
C ASP A 333 -47.01 3.64 41.07
N LYS A 334 -47.17 4.96 41.16
CA LYS A 334 -47.89 5.81 42.13
C LYS A 334 -47.25 7.21 42.29
N ALA A 335 -48.02 8.18 41.78
CA ALA A 335 -48.77 9.24 42.50
C ALA A 335 -48.00 10.25 43.39
N ASP A 336 -48.15 11.47 43.09
CA ASP A 336 -48.73 12.67 43.73
C ASP A 336 -47.87 13.94 43.50
N ASP A 337 -48.45 14.88 42.90
CA ASP A 337 -49.22 16.08 43.26
C ASP A 337 -48.50 17.45 43.16
N LYS A 338 -49.19 18.34 42.44
CA LYS A 338 -49.24 19.82 42.51
C LYS A 338 -48.06 20.65 41.99
N ALA A 339 -48.26 21.54 41.16
CA ALA A 339 -49.19 22.59 40.76
C ALA A 339 -48.41 23.85 40.33
N ASP A 340 -48.96 24.52 39.32
CA ASP A 340 -48.93 25.95 38.98
C ASP A 340 -47.61 26.58 38.50
N ASP A 341 -47.54 27.38 37.48
CA ASP A 341 -48.42 28.39 36.87
C ASP A 341 -47.78 28.95 35.57
N LYS A 342 -48.59 29.21 34.54
CA LYS A 342 -48.57 30.28 33.55
C LYS A 342 -47.25 30.89 33.03
N ALA A 343 -47.03 31.17 31.83
CA ALA A 343 -47.75 31.89 30.79
C ALA A 343 -47.00 31.98 29.47
N ASP A 344 -47.71 31.98 28.38
CA ASP A 344 -47.60 32.68 27.10
C ASP A 344 -46.21 33.19 26.62
N ASP A 345 -45.80 32.79 25.43
CA ASP A 345 -45.94 33.70 24.26
C ASP A 345 -45.68 33.00 22.90
N LYS A 346 -46.45 33.38 21.94
CA LYS A 346 -46.40 32.97 20.53
C LYS A 346 -45.33 33.75 19.78
N ALA A 347 -44.63 33.12 18.89
CA ALA A 347 -44.28 33.75 17.62
C ALA A 347 -43.99 32.71 16.53
N ASP A 348 -44.73 32.82 15.48
CA ASP A 348 -44.60 32.24 14.14
C ASP A 348 -43.18 32.49 13.58
N ASP A 349 -42.62 31.52 12.89
CA ASP A 349 -41.78 31.84 11.74
C ASP A 349 -41.87 30.75 10.66
N LYS A 350 -42.24 31.20 9.45
CA LYS A 350 -42.41 30.43 8.21
C LYS A 350 -41.08 30.33 7.46
N PRO A 351 -40.89 29.29 6.63
CA PRO A 351 -39.66 29.16 5.85
C PRO A 351 -39.63 30.11 4.64
N ILE A 352 -38.43 30.70 4.44
CA ILE A 352 -38.16 31.59 3.30
C ILE A 352 -37.61 30.77 2.14
N THR A 353 -38.32 30.82 1.02
CA THR A 353 -37.83 30.37 -0.30
C THR A 353 -37.04 31.49 -0.96
N PRO A 354 -35.91 31.22 -1.68
CA PRO A 354 -35.24 32.25 -2.45
C PRO A 354 -35.89 32.44 -3.83
N GLU A 355 -36.29 33.66 -4.11
CA GLU A 355 -36.74 34.18 -5.41
C GLU A 355 -35.58 34.22 -6.42
N VAL A 356 -35.95 33.87 -7.63
CA VAL A 356 -35.19 34.06 -8.87
C VAL A 356 -35.20 35.55 -9.23
N MET A 357 -34.03 36.17 -9.44
CA MET A 357 -33.92 37.46 -10.11
C MET A 357 -33.48 37.22 -11.56
N GLU A 358 -34.39 37.48 -12.47
CA GLU A 358 -34.18 37.85 -13.86
C GLU A 358 -33.87 39.36 -13.94
N GLU A 359 -33.21 39.76 -15.08
CA GLU A 359 -32.98 41.10 -15.65
C GLU A 359 -31.57 41.69 -15.36
N ASN A 360 -30.81 42.10 -16.35
CA ASN A 360 -30.91 42.65 -17.70
C ASN A 360 -29.62 42.37 -18.48
#